data_2abb2e8079d37be966616b9c4335369f
#
_entry.id   2abb2e8079d37be966616b9c4335369f
#
_cell.length_a   1.000
_cell.length_b   1.000
_cell.length_c   1.000
_cell.angle_alpha   90.00
_cell.angle_beta   90.00
_cell.angle_gamma   90.00
#
_symmetry.space_group_name_H-M   'P 1'
#
loop_
_entity.id
_entity.type
_entity.pdbx_description
1 polymer ?
#
loop_
_entity_poly.entity_id
_entity_poly.type
_entity_poly.pdbx_seq_one_letter_code
_entity_poly.pdbx_strand_id
1 'polypeptide(L)'
;MSNIENEIKILLNLFNNGKYDILINKTKKLIKKIPEYLILYNILGSAYQNIGNLKLAKQTFVKGYKMDPNNIAIMNNLANVYKNIGEIELSENLFKKIIEKKPDYVNAYINLGNLKRDNNDFDFAIDLYSKALKMNSQIPAILYSLALAYQGLGKFGLAIDYAKKTLEIEPKFTQADMLIAQSMKYQTGDLHYEQMNSKKNNLILNDEQKTNLFFALAKAEEDMGLIEKSFKHLDIANSTRRKSLDFNINNEVNFFNQLKNIFRKIDFSRNFINNIEEKKIIFILGMPRSGTSLTEQIITSHSSIFGAGELPQLSRIVRTKLMINDDLSEKNILDLVKNEEFANQLRTDYYNYLKRFNTSKPFITDKAPLNFRWIGIIKILFPNSKIIHCSRNPKDNCLSIFKNFFEGGLNFGYNQKELGTYYNLYLDIMSFWKDQFPNTIYDAQYETIIENPENEIKKLIKFCNLDWEKDCLQFYNNKTPIKTISTAQARMPIYKSSKNSFKKFAPYLSDLNKLI
;
A
#
# COMPACT_ATOMS: atom_id res chain seq x y z
N MET A 1 26.51 -7.04 37.79
CA MET A 1 25.35 -6.29 37.26
C MET A 1 25.76 -5.00 36.53
N SER A 2 26.64 -4.16 37.02
CA SER A 2 27.06 -2.90 36.36
C SER A 2 27.64 -3.04 34.94
N ASN A 3 28.32 -4.15 34.62
CA ASN A 3 28.90 -4.37 33.30
C ASN A 3 27.87 -4.68 32.21
N ILE A 4 26.81 -5.46 32.53
CA ILE A 4 25.72 -5.80 31.59
C ILE A 4 24.82 -4.59 31.31
N GLU A 5 24.51 -3.81 32.32
CA GLU A 5 23.71 -2.58 32.16
C GLU A 5 24.42 -1.56 31.25
N ASN A 6 25.76 -1.46 31.37
CA ASN A 6 26.56 -0.59 30.51
C ASN A 6 26.56 -1.10 29.05
N GLU A 7 26.68 -2.42 28.82
CA GLU A 7 26.56 -3.01 27.49
C GLU A 7 25.19 -2.75 26.89
N ILE A 8 24.09 -2.85 27.65
CA ILE A 8 22.73 -2.54 27.16
C ILE A 8 22.61 -1.07 26.77
N LYS A 9 23.15 -0.14 27.57
CA LYS A 9 23.17 1.29 27.23
C LYS A 9 23.90 1.54 25.90
N ILE A 10 25.03 0.86 25.68
CA ILE A 10 25.79 0.94 24.41
C ILE A 10 24.93 0.41 23.25
N LEU A 11 24.23 -0.74 23.43
CA LEU A 11 23.37 -1.30 22.40
C LEU A 11 22.21 -0.37 22.07
N LEU A 12 21.55 0.24 23.07
CA LEU A 12 20.47 1.20 22.86
C LEU A 12 20.95 2.46 22.14
N ASN A 13 22.16 2.94 22.46
CA ASN A 13 22.77 4.06 21.75
C ASN A 13 23.04 3.71 20.28
N LEU A 14 23.58 2.52 20.00
CA LEU A 14 23.78 2.04 18.63
C LEU A 14 22.44 1.93 17.86
N PHE A 15 21.38 1.46 18.54
CA PHE A 15 20.05 1.36 17.98
C PHE A 15 19.51 2.75 17.60
N ASN A 16 19.56 3.71 18.52
CA ASN A 16 19.08 5.07 18.32
C ASN A 16 19.83 5.83 17.21
N ASN A 17 21.12 5.48 17.01
CA ASN A 17 21.94 6.04 15.93
C ASN A 17 21.87 5.26 14.62
N GLY A 18 20.98 4.27 14.49
CA GLY A 18 20.80 3.49 13.27
C GLY A 18 21.98 2.57 12.89
N LYS A 19 22.94 2.34 13.82
CA LYS A 19 24.14 1.52 13.58
C LYS A 19 23.83 0.03 13.74
N TYR A 20 22.87 -0.48 12.96
CA TYR A 20 22.30 -1.83 13.16
C TYR A 20 23.30 -2.96 12.94
N ASP A 21 24.23 -2.86 11.99
CA ASP A 21 25.23 -3.92 11.73
C ASP A 21 26.15 -4.15 12.94
N ILE A 22 26.64 -3.06 13.53
CA ILE A 22 27.48 -3.12 14.72
C ILE A 22 26.67 -3.66 15.91
N LEU A 23 25.45 -3.17 16.07
CA LEU A 23 24.53 -3.61 17.12
C LEU A 23 24.26 -5.11 17.03
N ILE A 24 23.88 -5.62 15.85
CA ILE A 24 23.57 -7.03 15.62
C ILE A 24 24.77 -7.91 16.00
N ASN A 25 25.97 -7.54 15.54
CA ASN A 25 27.18 -8.30 15.83
C ASN A 25 27.52 -8.32 17.34
N LYS A 26 27.41 -7.18 18.02
CA LYS A 26 27.63 -7.08 19.47
C LYS A 26 26.58 -7.88 20.24
N THR A 27 25.29 -7.72 19.90
CA THR A 27 24.19 -8.41 20.60
C THR A 27 24.29 -9.92 20.45
N LYS A 28 24.66 -10.45 19.26
CA LYS A 28 24.91 -11.88 19.06
C LYS A 28 26.04 -12.43 19.93
N LYS A 29 27.11 -11.65 20.11
CA LYS A 29 28.22 -12.03 21.01
C LYS A 29 27.77 -12.09 22.46
N LEU A 30 26.92 -11.13 22.89
CA LEU A 30 26.38 -11.11 24.25
C LEU A 30 25.40 -12.28 24.49
N ILE A 31 24.51 -12.60 23.54
CA ILE A 31 23.60 -13.74 23.64
C ILE A 31 24.36 -15.07 23.78
N LYS A 32 25.53 -15.22 23.17
CA LYS A 32 26.36 -16.42 23.35
C LYS A 32 26.92 -16.52 24.78
N LYS A 33 27.14 -15.38 25.47
CA LYS A 33 27.69 -15.34 26.84
C LYS A 33 26.60 -15.44 27.91
N ILE A 34 25.44 -14.85 27.64
CA ILE A 34 24.30 -14.75 28.59
C ILE A 34 23.01 -15.03 27.82
N PRO A 35 22.76 -16.29 27.39
CA PRO A 35 21.62 -16.62 26.53
C PRO A 35 20.26 -16.45 27.21
N GLU A 36 20.20 -16.41 28.54
CA GLU A 36 18.97 -16.22 29.34
C GLU A 36 18.51 -14.76 29.44
N TYR A 37 19.29 -13.80 28.91
CA TYR A 37 18.98 -12.38 29.11
C TYR A 37 18.00 -11.87 28.04
N LEU A 38 16.74 -11.87 28.35
CA LEU A 38 15.60 -11.67 27.42
C LEU A 38 15.66 -10.35 26.64
N ILE A 39 16.15 -9.25 27.26
CA ILE A 39 16.26 -7.95 26.61
C ILE A 39 17.16 -7.97 25.36
N LEU A 40 18.16 -8.87 25.30
CA LEU A 40 19.03 -9.00 24.15
C LEU A 40 18.28 -9.51 22.91
N TYR A 41 17.31 -10.42 23.12
CA TYR A 41 16.46 -10.91 22.04
C TYR A 41 15.49 -9.82 21.55
N ASN A 42 15.03 -8.98 22.46
CA ASN A 42 14.20 -7.84 22.09
C ASN A 42 14.97 -6.82 21.23
N ILE A 43 16.19 -6.44 21.66
CA ILE A 43 17.07 -5.52 20.93
C ILE A 43 17.47 -6.11 19.56
N LEU A 44 17.89 -7.39 19.52
CA LEU A 44 18.32 -8.05 18.29
C LEU A 44 17.17 -8.21 17.30
N GLY A 45 15.99 -8.63 17.78
CA GLY A 45 14.79 -8.77 16.95
C GLY A 45 14.35 -7.44 16.35
N SER A 46 14.35 -6.37 17.17
CA SER A 46 14.05 -5.00 16.70
C SER A 46 15.07 -4.48 15.70
N ALA A 47 16.36 -4.79 15.87
CA ALA A 47 17.38 -4.42 14.89
C ALA A 47 17.15 -5.13 13.54
N TYR A 48 16.86 -6.44 13.55
CA TYR A 48 16.52 -7.16 12.33
C TYR A 48 15.27 -6.63 11.65
N GLN A 49 14.26 -6.23 12.43
CA GLN A 49 13.05 -5.61 11.90
C GLN A 49 13.35 -4.28 11.20
N ASN A 50 14.20 -3.44 11.79
CA ASN A 50 14.57 -2.14 11.22
C ASN A 50 15.38 -2.25 9.92
N ILE A 51 16.23 -3.28 9.77
CA ILE A 51 16.92 -3.55 8.50
C ILE A 51 16.08 -4.37 7.50
N GLY A 52 14.77 -4.58 7.79
CA GLY A 52 13.86 -5.32 6.91
C GLY A 52 14.01 -6.84 6.92
N ASN A 53 14.93 -7.41 7.73
CA ASN A 53 15.11 -8.86 7.80
C ASN A 53 14.06 -9.51 8.72
N LEU A 54 12.81 -9.53 8.23
CA LEU A 54 11.66 -10.03 9.01
C LEU A 54 11.77 -11.51 9.38
N LYS A 55 12.49 -12.32 8.59
CA LYS A 55 12.74 -13.73 8.89
C LYS A 55 13.58 -13.90 10.16
N LEU A 56 14.70 -13.21 10.25
CA LEU A 56 15.56 -13.25 11.45
C LEU A 56 14.89 -12.56 12.64
N ALA A 57 14.14 -11.49 12.43
CA ALA A 57 13.34 -10.84 13.47
C ALA A 57 12.34 -11.84 14.08
N LYS A 58 11.53 -12.53 13.25
CA LYS A 58 10.61 -13.59 13.70
C LYS A 58 11.32 -14.64 14.53
N GLN A 59 12.40 -15.23 13.99
CA GLN A 59 13.15 -16.28 14.69
C GLN A 59 13.67 -15.82 16.06
N THR A 60 14.15 -14.57 16.13
CA THR A 60 14.69 -13.98 17.35
C THR A 60 13.59 -13.74 18.39
N PHE A 61 12.48 -13.12 17.99
CA PHE A 61 11.36 -12.87 18.92
C PHE A 61 10.66 -14.16 19.35
N VAL A 62 10.56 -15.19 18.48
CA VAL A 62 10.03 -16.52 18.86
C VAL A 62 10.90 -17.17 19.93
N LYS A 63 12.24 -17.04 19.84
CA LYS A 63 13.13 -17.52 20.90
C LYS A 63 12.86 -16.79 22.23
N GLY A 64 12.79 -15.45 22.20
CA GLY A 64 12.46 -14.66 23.38
C GLY A 64 11.07 -15.00 23.95
N TYR A 65 10.07 -15.19 23.11
CA TYR A 65 8.72 -15.59 23.54
C TYR A 65 8.67 -16.97 24.17
N LYS A 66 9.49 -17.93 23.72
CA LYS A 66 9.61 -19.25 24.34
C LYS A 66 10.25 -19.18 25.72
N MET A 67 11.16 -18.23 25.96
CA MET A 67 11.81 -18.02 27.26
C MET A 67 10.83 -17.40 28.27
N ASP A 68 10.05 -16.40 27.86
CA ASP A 68 9.01 -15.77 28.67
C ASP A 68 7.76 -15.45 27.83
N PRO A 69 6.77 -16.37 27.80
CA PRO A 69 5.52 -16.17 27.06
C PRO A 69 4.62 -15.06 27.63
N ASN A 70 5.00 -14.46 28.76
CA ASN A 70 4.24 -13.39 29.40
C ASN A 70 4.88 -12.01 29.19
N ASN A 71 6.04 -11.94 28.56
CA ASN A 71 6.70 -10.67 28.32
C ASN A 71 5.96 -9.83 27.28
N ILE A 72 5.32 -8.78 27.72
CA ILE A 72 4.48 -7.88 26.90
C ILE A 72 5.28 -7.27 25.74
N ALA A 73 6.53 -6.85 25.97
CA ALA A 73 7.35 -6.21 24.94
C ALA A 73 7.69 -7.18 23.81
N ILE A 74 8.11 -8.41 24.15
CA ILE A 74 8.38 -9.47 23.16
C ILE A 74 7.11 -9.85 22.41
N MET A 75 5.99 -10.04 23.12
CA MET A 75 4.70 -10.36 22.50
C MET A 75 4.28 -9.29 21.49
N ASN A 76 4.38 -8.00 21.87
CA ASN A 76 4.02 -6.88 21.00
C ASN A 76 4.89 -6.82 19.73
N ASN A 77 6.21 -6.99 19.89
CA ASN A 77 7.12 -6.95 18.77
C ASN A 77 6.97 -8.18 17.86
N LEU A 78 6.76 -9.36 18.42
CA LEU A 78 6.46 -10.58 17.66
C LEU A 78 5.15 -10.43 16.89
N ALA A 79 4.11 -9.86 17.50
CA ALA A 79 2.83 -9.60 16.84
C ALA A 79 2.99 -8.64 15.66
N ASN A 80 3.79 -7.58 15.80
CA ASN A 80 4.10 -6.66 14.71
C ASN A 80 4.87 -7.35 13.57
N VAL A 81 5.81 -8.25 13.89
CA VAL A 81 6.51 -9.03 12.87
C VAL A 81 5.54 -9.98 12.15
N TYR A 82 4.65 -10.68 12.88
CA TYR A 82 3.62 -11.52 12.28
C TYR A 82 2.71 -10.72 11.34
N LYS A 83 2.29 -9.51 11.73
CA LYS A 83 1.54 -8.59 10.87
C LYS A 83 2.30 -8.32 9.56
N ASN A 84 3.59 -7.95 9.66
CA ASN A 84 4.42 -7.56 8.51
C ASN A 84 4.69 -8.73 7.54
N ILE A 85 4.79 -9.96 8.05
CA ILE A 85 4.93 -11.16 7.20
C ILE A 85 3.58 -11.74 6.78
N GLY A 86 2.46 -11.13 7.23
CA GLY A 86 1.09 -11.49 6.86
C GLY A 86 0.52 -12.70 7.61
N GLU A 87 1.12 -13.10 8.72
CA GLU A 87 0.57 -14.09 9.66
C GLU A 87 -0.45 -13.40 10.58
N ILE A 88 -1.56 -12.95 9.98
CA ILE A 88 -2.52 -12.02 10.59
C ILE A 88 -3.18 -12.60 11.83
N GLU A 89 -3.60 -13.87 11.79
CA GLU A 89 -4.24 -14.53 12.94
C GLU A 89 -3.31 -14.64 14.15
N LEU A 90 -2.04 -14.98 13.92
CA LEU A 90 -1.05 -15.04 14.98
C LEU A 90 -0.78 -13.66 15.58
N SER A 91 -0.74 -12.63 14.75
CA SER A 91 -0.62 -11.24 15.19
C SER A 91 -1.81 -10.82 16.05
N GLU A 92 -3.02 -11.05 15.56
CA GLU A 92 -4.26 -10.71 16.27
C GLU A 92 -4.36 -11.40 17.64
N ASN A 93 -4.08 -12.70 17.67
CA ASN A 93 -4.11 -13.50 18.89
C ASN A 93 -3.11 -12.98 19.94
N LEU A 94 -1.90 -12.59 19.52
CA LEU A 94 -0.94 -12.02 20.46
C LEU A 94 -1.38 -10.66 20.99
N PHE A 95 -1.90 -9.76 20.15
CA PHE A 95 -2.41 -8.47 20.63
C PHE A 95 -3.60 -8.64 21.58
N LYS A 96 -4.55 -9.55 21.30
CA LYS A 96 -5.65 -9.86 22.21
C LYS A 96 -5.13 -10.39 23.57
N LYS A 97 -4.17 -11.32 23.53
CA LYS A 97 -3.53 -11.85 24.75
C LYS A 97 -2.82 -10.76 25.56
N ILE A 98 -2.19 -9.77 24.89
CA ILE A 98 -1.59 -8.61 25.57
C ILE A 98 -2.68 -7.80 26.27
N ILE A 99 -3.78 -7.49 25.59
CA ILE A 99 -4.91 -6.70 26.14
C ILE A 99 -5.54 -7.42 27.34
N GLU A 100 -5.70 -8.74 27.28
CA GLU A 100 -6.20 -9.56 28.40
C GLU A 100 -5.28 -9.49 29.62
N LYS A 101 -3.96 -9.57 29.41
CA LYS A 101 -2.96 -9.53 30.49
C LYS A 101 -2.71 -8.14 31.06
N LYS A 102 -2.75 -7.14 30.21
CA LYS A 102 -2.47 -5.75 30.55
C LYS A 102 -3.46 -4.83 29.84
N PRO A 103 -4.68 -4.66 30.39
CA PRO A 103 -5.76 -3.89 29.79
C PRO A 103 -5.44 -2.39 29.58
N ASP A 104 -4.44 -1.87 30.28
CA ASP A 104 -3.95 -0.48 30.18
C ASP A 104 -2.78 -0.29 29.19
N TYR A 105 -2.40 -1.35 28.45
CA TYR A 105 -1.30 -1.26 27.47
C TYR A 105 -1.77 -0.65 26.15
N VAL A 106 -1.78 0.68 26.08
CA VAL A 106 -2.28 1.50 24.95
C VAL A 106 -1.77 1.02 23.59
N ASN A 107 -0.48 0.66 23.49
CA ASN A 107 0.14 0.24 22.23
C ASN A 107 -0.51 -1.02 21.62
N ALA A 108 -1.04 -1.95 22.44
CA ALA A 108 -1.72 -3.13 21.89
C ALA A 108 -3.03 -2.75 21.20
N TYR A 109 -3.79 -1.80 21.76
CA TYR A 109 -5.01 -1.31 21.12
C TYR A 109 -4.71 -0.59 19.81
N ILE A 110 -3.66 0.25 19.77
CA ILE A 110 -3.22 0.94 18.53
C ILE A 110 -2.81 -0.08 17.48
N ASN A 111 -1.98 -1.04 17.84
CA ASN A 111 -1.43 -2.02 16.90
C ASN A 111 -2.52 -2.98 16.39
N LEU A 112 -3.43 -3.43 17.26
CA LEU A 112 -4.58 -4.24 16.87
C LEU A 112 -5.54 -3.43 16.00
N GLY A 113 -5.76 -2.15 16.32
CA GLY A 113 -6.54 -1.22 15.52
C GLY A 113 -5.95 -1.03 14.13
N ASN A 114 -4.64 -0.85 14.03
CA ASN A 114 -3.94 -0.79 12.75
C ASN A 114 -4.10 -2.10 11.95
N LEU A 115 -3.98 -3.25 12.61
CA LEU A 115 -4.19 -4.55 11.98
C LEU A 115 -5.63 -4.68 11.42
N LYS A 116 -6.63 -4.26 12.20
CA LYS A 116 -8.04 -4.30 11.79
C LYS A 116 -8.33 -3.33 10.63
N ARG A 117 -7.84 -2.09 10.71
CA ARG A 117 -7.91 -1.12 9.61
C ARG A 117 -7.27 -1.67 8.33
N ASP A 118 -6.09 -2.27 8.45
CA ASP A 118 -5.36 -2.86 7.33
C ASP A 118 -6.12 -4.07 6.72
N ASN A 119 -7.02 -4.68 7.46
CA ASN A 119 -7.92 -5.75 7.01
C ASN A 119 -9.33 -5.26 6.61
N ASN A 120 -9.54 -3.95 6.42
CA ASN A 120 -10.82 -3.30 6.08
C ASN A 120 -11.89 -3.35 7.19
N ASP A 121 -11.54 -3.74 8.42
CA ASP A 121 -12.43 -3.75 9.58
C ASP A 121 -12.31 -2.40 10.32
N PHE A 122 -12.84 -1.35 9.69
CA PHE A 122 -12.69 0.03 10.16
C PHE A 122 -13.50 0.30 11.42
N ASP A 123 -14.68 -0.28 11.56
CA ASP A 123 -15.51 -0.02 12.73
C ASP A 123 -14.86 -0.61 13.99
N PHE A 124 -14.30 -1.81 13.91
CA PHE A 124 -13.56 -2.39 15.02
C PHE A 124 -12.25 -1.64 15.30
N ALA A 125 -11.56 -1.16 14.25
CA ALA A 125 -10.38 -0.31 14.42
C ALA A 125 -10.70 0.98 15.17
N ILE A 126 -11.81 1.66 14.83
CA ILE A 126 -12.28 2.88 15.49
C ILE A 126 -12.60 2.61 16.97
N ASP A 127 -13.25 1.47 17.29
CA ASP A 127 -13.52 1.09 18.69
C ASP A 127 -12.21 0.94 19.49
N LEU A 128 -11.22 0.24 18.93
CA LEU A 128 -9.91 0.05 19.55
C LEU A 128 -9.15 1.38 19.75
N TYR A 129 -9.13 2.24 18.73
CA TYR A 129 -8.50 3.56 18.86
C TYR A 129 -9.24 4.45 19.87
N SER A 130 -10.58 4.35 19.94
CA SER A 130 -11.39 5.10 20.92
C SER A 130 -11.10 4.64 22.34
N LYS A 131 -10.90 3.33 22.58
CA LYS A 131 -10.44 2.79 23.87
C LYS A 131 -9.04 3.30 24.21
N ALA A 132 -8.10 3.28 23.26
CA ALA A 132 -6.76 3.81 23.43
C ALA A 132 -6.78 5.32 23.78
N LEU A 133 -7.63 6.11 23.10
CA LEU A 133 -7.78 7.55 23.32
C LEU A 133 -8.35 7.88 24.72
N LYS A 134 -9.26 7.04 25.26
CA LYS A 134 -9.76 7.19 26.62
C LYS A 134 -8.68 6.96 27.67
N MET A 135 -7.70 6.10 27.39
CA MET A 135 -6.57 5.84 28.29
C MET A 135 -5.53 6.96 28.25
N ASN A 136 -5.28 7.51 27.06
CA ASN A 136 -4.35 8.62 26.87
C ASN A 136 -4.80 9.47 25.67
N SER A 137 -5.36 10.65 25.97
CA SER A 137 -5.88 11.59 24.96
C SER A 137 -4.80 12.43 24.27
N GLN A 138 -3.55 12.41 24.75
CA GLN A 138 -2.46 13.28 24.30
C GLN A 138 -1.50 12.57 23.31
N ILE A 139 -1.88 11.43 22.76
CA ILE A 139 -1.05 10.71 21.78
C ILE A 139 -1.50 11.08 20.36
N PRO A 140 -0.74 11.89 19.58
CA PRO A 140 -1.10 12.32 18.24
C PRO A 140 -1.36 11.14 17.28
N ALA A 141 -0.60 10.05 17.41
CA ALA A 141 -0.72 8.85 16.58
C ALA A 141 -2.10 8.17 16.69
N ILE A 142 -2.79 8.24 17.85
CA ILE A 142 -4.14 7.70 18.01
C ILE A 142 -5.14 8.54 17.24
N LEU A 143 -5.07 9.86 17.40
CA LEU A 143 -5.95 10.81 16.70
C LEU A 143 -5.77 10.71 15.19
N TYR A 144 -4.53 10.62 14.72
CA TYR A 144 -4.24 10.42 13.31
C TYR A 144 -4.74 9.07 12.78
N SER A 145 -4.64 7.99 13.59
CA SER A 145 -5.18 6.68 13.22
C SER A 145 -6.71 6.69 13.09
N LEU A 146 -7.40 7.44 13.96
CA LEU A 146 -8.84 7.71 13.83
C LEU A 146 -9.15 8.51 12.57
N ALA A 147 -8.36 9.55 12.28
CA ALA A 147 -8.52 10.35 11.06
C ALA A 147 -8.41 9.48 9.80
N LEU A 148 -7.40 8.61 9.72
CA LEU A 148 -7.22 7.65 8.62
C LEU A 148 -8.39 6.66 8.51
N ALA A 149 -8.90 6.16 9.64
CA ALA A 149 -10.02 5.23 9.64
C ALA A 149 -11.31 5.91 9.13
N TYR A 150 -11.61 7.12 9.59
CA TYR A 150 -12.76 7.88 9.11
C TYR A 150 -12.63 8.29 7.64
N GLN A 151 -11.42 8.64 7.18
CA GLN A 151 -11.15 8.90 5.75
C GLN A 151 -11.46 7.66 4.91
N GLY A 152 -11.00 6.47 5.33
CA GLY A 152 -11.27 5.20 4.65
C GLY A 152 -12.76 4.86 4.54
N LEU A 153 -13.56 5.25 5.54
CA LEU A 153 -15.02 5.15 5.53
C LEU A 153 -15.72 6.27 4.73
N GLY A 154 -14.98 7.26 4.22
CA GLY A 154 -15.55 8.44 3.54
C GLY A 154 -16.21 9.45 4.47
N LYS A 155 -16.01 9.35 5.77
CA LYS A 155 -16.49 10.31 6.79
C LYS A 155 -15.51 11.48 6.91
N PHE A 156 -15.35 12.26 5.83
CA PHE A 156 -14.29 13.27 5.69
C PHE A 156 -14.34 14.37 6.75
N GLY A 157 -15.52 14.80 7.19
CA GLY A 157 -15.65 15.77 8.30
C GLY A 157 -14.95 15.29 9.57
N LEU A 158 -15.27 14.08 10.02
CA LEU A 158 -14.63 13.47 11.19
C LEU A 158 -13.12 13.27 10.98
N ALA A 159 -12.70 12.85 9.77
CA ALA A 159 -11.29 12.71 9.45
C ALA A 159 -10.52 14.01 9.61
N ILE A 160 -11.07 15.12 9.12
CA ILE A 160 -10.50 16.47 9.25
C ILE A 160 -10.43 16.89 10.71
N ASP A 161 -11.51 16.68 11.49
CA ASP A 161 -11.57 17.06 12.90
C ASP A 161 -10.50 16.35 13.73
N TYR A 162 -10.33 15.03 13.54
CA TYR A 162 -9.29 14.28 14.23
C TYR A 162 -7.87 14.64 13.76
N ALA A 163 -7.69 14.95 12.47
CA ALA A 163 -6.41 15.43 11.96
C ALA A 163 -6.05 16.81 12.52
N LYS A 164 -7.02 17.74 12.66
CA LYS A 164 -6.82 19.04 13.32
C LYS A 164 -6.40 18.87 14.78
N LYS A 165 -7.09 18.00 15.55
CA LYS A 165 -6.69 17.67 16.93
C LYS A 165 -5.27 17.10 17.01
N THR A 166 -4.85 16.32 15.98
CA THR A 166 -3.46 15.83 15.91
C THR A 166 -2.49 17.01 15.81
N LEU A 167 -2.80 18.01 14.96
CA LEU A 167 -1.96 19.19 14.75
C LEU A 167 -1.94 20.16 15.94
N GLU A 168 -2.99 20.20 16.74
CA GLU A 168 -3.05 20.97 17.99
C GLU A 168 -2.03 20.45 19.02
N ILE A 169 -1.86 19.11 19.10
CA ILE A 169 -0.90 18.48 20.01
C ILE A 169 0.52 18.51 19.42
N GLU A 170 0.66 18.15 18.15
CA GLU A 170 1.95 18.04 17.47
C GLU A 170 1.90 18.81 16.13
N PRO A 171 2.24 20.11 16.10
CA PRO A 171 2.18 20.92 14.89
C PRO A 171 3.08 20.43 13.74
N LYS A 172 4.14 19.64 14.06
CA LYS A 172 5.05 19.06 13.06
C LYS A 172 4.55 17.73 12.48
N PHE A 173 3.36 17.27 12.85
CA PHE A 173 2.77 16.03 12.31
C PHE A 173 2.17 16.28 10.93
N THR A 174 3.01 16.59 9.96
CA THR A 174 2.61 17.06 8.61
C THR A 174 1.86 16.03 7.77
N GLN A 175 1.85 14.75 8.16
CA GLN A 175 0.95 13.74 7.61
C GLN A 175 -0.53 14.11 7.84
N ALA A 176 -0.83 14.78 8.96
CA ALA A 176 -2.19 15.26 9.24
C ALA A 176 -2.56 16.44 8.32
N ASP A 177 -1.61 17.36 8.01
CA ASP A 177 -1.84 18.40 7.00
C ASP A 177 -2.17 17.79 5.64
N MET A 178 -1.46 16.73 5.25
CA MET A 178 -1.70 16.00 4.00
C MET A 178 -3.08 15.33 3.98
N LEU A 179 -3.48 14.68 5.08
CA LEU A 179 -4.80 14.05 5.19
C LEU A 179 -5.92 15.08 5.06
N ILE A 180 -5.78 16.24 5.70
CA ILE A 180 -6.75 17.35 5.57
C ILE A 180 -6.81 17.79 4.11
N ALA A 181 -5.65 18.03 3.48
CA ALA A 181 -5.57 18.46 2.09
C ALA A 181 -6.22 17.47 1.10
N GLN A 182 -6.10 16.17 1.35
CA GLN A 182 -6.75 15.14 0.56
C GLN A 182 -8.25 14.99 0.82
N SER A 183 -8.73 15.50 1.95
CA SER A 183 -10.11 15.30 2.42
C SER A 183 -11.03 16.51 2.18
N MET A 184 -10.49 17.65 1.76
CA MET A 184 -11.26 18.85 1.46
C MET A 184 -10.83 19.53 0.15
N LYS A 185 -11.62 20.50 -0.30
CA LYS A 185 -11.28 21.40 -1.41
C LYS A 185 -11.05 22.80 -0.87
N TYR A 186 -9.89 23.38 -1.18
CA TYR A 186 -9.49 24.69 -0.68
C TYR A 186 -10.06 25.84 -1.49
N GLN A 187 -10.27 26.96 -0.80
CA GLN A 187 -10.62 28.26 -1.36
C GLN A 187 -9.68 29.34 -0.81
N THR A 188 -9.65 30.47 -1.46
CA THR A 188 -8.86 31.64 -0.98
C THR A 188 -9.34 32.04 0.42
N GLY A 189 -8.40 32.17 1.36
CA GLY A 189 -8.71 32.57 2.75
C GLY A 189 -8.89 31.38 3.71
N ASP A 190 -8.72 30.13 3.26
CA ASP A 190 -8.77 28.96 4.15
C ASP A 190 -7.67 29.01 5.23
N LEU A 191 -8.11 29.02 6.49
CA LEU A 191 -7.22 29.13 7.65
C LEU A 191 -6.15 28.03 7.69
N HIS A 192 -6.49 26.80 7.29
CA HIS A 192 -5.52 25.70 7.28
C HIS A 192 -4.40 25.94 6.25
N TYR A 193 -4.71 26.55 5.10
CA TYR A 193 -3.68 26.94 4.13
C TYR A 193 -2.70 27.96 4.73
N GLU A 194 -3.19 28.96 5.46
CA GLU A 194 -2.35 29.94 6.14
C GLU A 194 -1.50 29.29 7.25
N GLN A 195 -2.06 28.34 7.99
CA GLN A 195 -1.32 27.57 8.98
C GLN A 195 -0.18 26.75 8.35
N MET A 196 -0.41 26.09 7.21
CA MET A 196 0.63 25.36 6.47
C MET A 196 1.74 26.31 5.98
N ASN A 197 1.41 27.51 5.48
CA ASN A 197 2.41 28.50 5.08
C ASN A 197 3.22 29.00 6.29
N SER A 198 2.58 29.22 7.42
CA SER A 198 3.27 29.58 8.66
C SER A 198 4.26 28.49 9.11
N LYS A 199 3.84 27.21 9.07
CA LYS A 199 4.72 26.08 9.38
C LYS A 199 5.94 26.04 8.47
N LYS A 200 5.74 26.20 7.17
CA LYS A 200 6.82 26.24 6.17
C LYS A 200 7.88 27.29 6.49
N ASN A 201 7.46 28.43 6.98
CA ASN A 201 8.34 29.57 7.22
C ASN A 201 8.99 29.56 8.62
N ASN A 202 8.30 29.04 9.62
CA ASN A 202 8.66 29.22 11.04
C ASN A 202 9.13 27.96 11.74
N LEU A 203 8.93 26.75 11.16
CA LEU A 203 9.31 25.50 11.80
C LEU A 203 10.53 24.84 11.11
N ILE A 204 11.42 24.29 11.90
CA ILE A 204 12.48 23.39 11.40
C ILE A 204 11.84 22.02 11.21
N LEU A 205 11.72 21.60 9.94
CA LEU A 205 11.12 20.33 9.53
C LEU A 205 12.19 19.42 8.95
N ASN A 206 12.10 18.11 9.22
CA ASN A 206 12.91 17.10 8.54
C ASN A 206 12.37 16.84 7.11
N ASP A 207 13.10 16.04 6.33
CA ASP A 207 12.75 15.82 4.91
C ASP A 207 11.39 15.13 4.71
N GLU A 208 11.00 14.22 5.60
CA GLU A 208 9.67 13.58 5.55
C GLU A 208 8.56 14.59 5.84
N GLN A 209 8.73 15.39 6.90
CA GLN A 209 7.79 16.44 7.26
C GLN A 209 7.66 17.50 6.15
N LYS A 210 8.79 17.91 5.55
CA LYS A 210 8.79 18.80 4.37
C LYS A 210 8.03 18.20 3.21
N THR A 211 8.31 16.94 2.88
CA THR A 211 7.64 16.24 1.78
C THR A 211 6.13 16.27 1.94
N ASN A 212 5.61 15.88 3.11
CA ASN A 212 4.18 15.88 3.37
C ASN A 212 3.57 17.27 3.29
N LEU A 213 4.20 18.27 3.93
CA LEU A 213 3.71 19.64 3.95
C LEU A 213 3.67 20.27 2.54
N PHE A 214 4.71 20.05 1.74
CA PHE A 214 4.76 20.63 0.40
C PHE A 214 3.79 19.96 -0.58
N PHE A 215 3.52 18.65 -0.47
CA PHE A 215 2.42 18.03 -1.21
C PHE A 215 1.06 18.60 -0.78
N ALA A 216 0.83 18.83 0.52
CA ALA A 216 -0.40 19.42 1.02
C ALA A 216 -0.61 20.85 0.52
N LEU A 217 0.44 21.69 0.57
CA LEU A 217 0.43 23.06 0.02
C LEU A 217 0.15 23.05 -1.49
N ALA A 218 0.83 22.19 -2.24
CA ALA A 218 0.64 22.08 -3.67
C ALA A 218 -0.80 21.71 -4.04
N LYS A 219 -1.43 20.79 -3.28
CA LYS A 219 -2.84 20.43 -3.46
C LYS A 219 -3.78 21.61 -3.18
N ALA A 220 -3.54 22.33 -2.08
CA ALA A 220 -4.34 23.50 -1.74
C ALA A 220 -4.24 24.59 -2.83
N GLU A 221 -3.04 24.85 -3.33
CA GLU A 221 -2.78 25.84 -4.37
C GLU A 221 -3.37 25.45 -5.72
N GLU A 222 -3.36 24.15 -6.08
CA GLU A 222 -4.07 23.66 -7.27
C GLU A 222 -5.57 23.91 -7.16
N ASP A 223 -6.17 23.63 -6.00
CA ASP A 223 -7.60 23.85 -5.78
C ASP A 223 -7.98 25.33 -5.93
N MET A 224 -7.12 26.24 -5.50
CA MET A 224 -7.27 27.70 -5.63
C MET A 224 -6.90 28.23 -7.02
N GLY A 225 -6.44 27.39 -7.94
CA GLY A 225 -6.01 27.78 -9.29
C GLY A 225 -4.62 28.41 -9.37
N LEU A 226 -3.83 28.37 -8.30
CA LEU A 226 -2.46 28.92 -8.21
C LEU A 226 -1.44 27.93 -8.77
N ILE A 227 -1.54 27.60 -10.07
CA ILE A 227 -0.85 26.47 -10.72
C ILE A 227 0.68 26.60 -10.63
N GLU A 228 1.24 27.78 -10.86
CA GLU A 228 2.70 27.99 -10.78
C GLU A 228 3.23 27.73 -9.37
N LYS A 229 2.53 28.25 -8.35
CA LYS A 229 2.88 28.01 -6.94
C LYS A 229 2.77 26.53 -6.59
N SER A 230 1.68 25.91 -6.97
CA SER A 230 1.44 24.48 -6.80
C SER A 230 2.58 23.67 -7.39
N PHE A 231 3.00 23.96 -8.62
CA PHE A 231 4.09 23.22 -9.25
C PHE A 231 5.43 23.43 -8.54
N LYS A 232 5.76 24.66 -8.11
CA LYS A 232 6.97 24.93 -7.31
C LYS A 232 7.01 24.08 -6.04
N HIS A 233 5.89 23.96 -5.33
CA HIS A 233 5.82 23.12 -4.14
C HIS A 233 5.86 21.61 -4.48
N LEU A 234 5.26 21.17 -5.58
CA LEU A 234 5.39 19.81 -6.08
C LEU A 234 6.85 19.44 -6.39
N ASP A 235 7.59 20.34 -7.03
CA ASP A 235 8.99 20.10 -7.37
C ASP A 235 9.86 19.96 -6.11
N ILE A 236 9.65 20.81 -5.10
CA ILE A 236 10.32 20.71 -3.81
C ILE A 236 9.97 19.37 -3.12
N ALA A 237 8.69 19.02 -3.05
CA ALA A 237 8.23 17.79 -2.40
C ALA A 237 8.83 16.55 -3.08
N ASN A 238 8.72 16.47 -4.40
CA ASN A 238 9.22 15.37 -5.19
C ASN A 238 10.76 15.26 -5.11
N SER A 239 11.49 16.36 -5.28
CA SER A 239 12.96 16.35 -5.21
C SER A 239 13.46 15.98 -3.81
N THR A 240 12.80 16.45 -2.74
CA THR A 240 13.13 16.08 -1.36
C THR A 240 12.91 14.57 -1.16
N ARG A 241 11.76 14.05 -1.58
CA ARG A 241 11.48 12.62 -1.49
C ARG A 241 12.44 11.79 -2.31
N ARG A 242 12.71 12.19 -3.56
CA ARG A 242 13.60 11.45 -4.48
C ARG A 242 15.02 11.29 -3.90
N LYS A 243 15.56 12.32 -3.24
CA LYS A 243 16.88 12.27 -2.59
C LYS A 243 16.95 11.24 -1.47
N SER A 244 15.85 10.98 -0.76
CA SER A 244 15.79 10.01 0.33
C SER A 244 15.62 8.56 -0.14
N LEU A 245 15.47 8.31 -1.44
CA LEU A 245 15.22 6.98 -2.01
C LEU A 245 16.49 6.42 -2.66
N ASP A 246 16.86 5.22 -2.26
CA ASP A 246 17.81 4.40 -3.02
C ASP A 246 17.07 3.72 -4.17
N PHE A 247 17.01 4.42 -5.31
CA PHE A 247 16.29 3.97 -6.51
C PHE A 247 17.07 4.28 -7.78
N ASN A 248 17.14 3.28 -8.67
CA ASN A 248 17.73 3.42 -10.00
C ASN A 248 16.76 2.84 -11.03
N ILE A 249 16.31 3.68 -11.96
CA ILE A 249 15.37 3.29 -13.03
C ILE A 249 15.92 2.17 -13.92
N ASN A 250 17.23 2.05 -14.07
CA ASN A 250 17.84 0.98 -14.85
C ASN A 250 17.60 -0.41 -14.26
N ASN A 251 17.40 -0.51 -12.94
CA ASN A 251 17.01 -1.77 -12.31
C ASN A 251 15.62 -2.20 -12.77
N GLU A 252 14.69 -1.26 -12.92
CA GLU A 252 13.35 -1.54 -13.48
C GLU A 252 13.44 -1.95 -14.96
N VAL A 253 14.26 -1.28 -15.77
CA VAL A 253 14.51 -1.66 -17.17
C VAL A 253 15.00 -3.10 -17.26
N ASN A 254 16.00 -3.46 -16.48
CA ASN A 254 16.56 -4.81 -16.43
C ASN A 254 15.51 -5.83 -15.96
N PHE A 255 14.75 -5.50 -14.93
CA PHE A 255 13.69 -6.34 -14.40
C PHE A 255 12.61 -6.65 -15.45
N PHE A 256 12.08 -5.65 -16.16
CA PHE A 256 11.07 -5.85 -17.20
C PHE A 256 11.60 -6.66 -18.38
N ASN A 257 12.87 -6.47 -18.76
CA ASN A 257 13.52 -7.26 -19.80
C ASN A 257 13.68 -8.73 -19.37
N GLN A 258 14.14 -8.96 -18.12
CA GLN A 258 14.25 -10.30 -17.55
C GLN A 258 12.88 -11.00 -17.50
N LEU A 259 11.84 -10.29 -17.06
CA LEU A 259 10.48 -10.78 -17.00
C LEU A 259 10.01 -11.27 -18.39
N LYS A 260 10.11 -10.44 -19.41
CA LYS A 260 9.74 -10.82 -20.79
C LYS A 260 10.54 -12.02 -21.30
N ASN A 261 11.85 -12.03 -21.04
CA ASN A 261 12.73 -13.12 -21.50
C ASN A 261 12.37 -14.47 -20.87
N ILE A 262 12.01 -14.48 -19.59
CA ILE A 262 11.56 -15.70 -18.91
C ILE A 262 10.22 -16.18 -19.48
N PHE A 263 9.25 -15.28 -19.59
CA PHE A 263 7.89 -15.64 -20.00
C PHE A 263 7.75 -15.98 -21.48
N ARG A 264 8.65 -15.53 -22.37
CA ARG A 264 8.74 -15.99 -23.77
C ARG A 264 9.08 -17.47 -23.90
N LYS A 265 9.71 -18.08 -22.87
CA LYS A 265 10.08 -19.50 -22.86
C LYS A 265 8.94 -20.40 -22.38
N ILE A 266 7.83 -19.84 -21.91
CA ILE A 266 6.71 -20.58 -21.36
C ILE A 266 5.66 -20.81 -22.44
N ASP A 267 5.31 -22.07 -22.62
CA ASP A 267 4.21 -22.47 -23.51
C ASP A 267 2.87 -22.34 -22.74
N PHE A 268 2.14 -21.29 -23.04
CA PHE A 268 0.82 -21.02 -22.47
C PHE A 268 -0.34 -21.73 -23.18
N SER A 269 -0.07 -22.50 -24.24
CA SER A 269 -1.09 -23.37 -24.85
C SER A 269 -1.47 -24.54 -23.94
N ARG A 270 -0.65 -24.85 -22.96
CA ARG A 270 -0.92 -25.85 -21.93
C ARG A 270 -2.06 -25.40 -21.05
N ASN A 271 -3.03 -26.28 -20.81
CA ASN A 271 -4.07 -26.03 -19.82
C ASN A 271 -3.47 -26.09 -18.40
N PHE A 272 -3.30 -24.92 -17.79
CA PHE A 272 -3.03 -24.86 -16.35
C PHE A 272 -4.31 -25.24 -15.61
N ILE A 273 -4.30 -26.37 -14.94
CA ILE A 273 -5.49 -26.87 -14.23
C ILE A 273 -5.51 -26.22 -12.85
N ASN A 274 -6.65 -25.61 -12.49
CA ASN A 274 -6.91 -25.18 -11.13
C ASN A 274 -7.99 -26.06 -10.51
N ASN A 275 -7.57 -27.04 -9.71
CA ASN A 275 -8.48 -27.94 -9.00
C ASN A 275 -8.97 -27.36 -7.65
N ILE A 276 -8.52 -26.15 -7.27
CA ILE A 276 -8.81 -25.50 -5.99
C ILE A 276 -9.58 -24.20 -6.27
N GLU A 277 -10.79 -24.31 -6.80
CA GLU A 277 -11.61 -23.13 -7.10
C GLU A 277 -12.64 -22.88 -5.99
N GLU A 278 -12.22 -22.26 -4.89
CA GLU A 278 -13.14 -21.86 -3.80
C GLU A 278 -13.88 -20.56 -4.13
N LYS A 279 -13.22 -19.60 -4.81
CA LYS A 279 -13.78 -18.29 -5.20
C LYS A 279 -13.21 -17.84 -6.53
N LYS A 280 -14.04 -17.15 -7.33
CA LYS A 280 -13.60 -16.56 -8.61
C LYS A 280 -12.92 -15.22 -8.34
N ILE A 281 -11.66 -15.08 -8.77
CA ILE A 281 -10.87 -13.87 -8.54
C ILE A 281 -10.95 -12.95 -9.74
N ILE A 282 -11.17 -11.65 -9.48
CA ILE A 282 -11.12 -10.58 -10.48
C ILE A 282 -9.92 -9.71 -10.14
N PHE A 283 -8.86 -9.78 -10.95
CA PHE A 283 -7.69 -8.93 -10.83
C PHE A 283 -7.93 -7.60 -11.54
N ILE A 284 -7.77 -6.49 -10.81
CA ILE A 284 -7.86 -5.13 -11.34
C ILE A 284 -6.47 -4.50 -11.23
N LEU A 285 -5.88 -4.20 -12.36
CA LEU A 285 -4.49 -3.77 -12.47
C LEU A 285 -4.31 -2.64 -13.50
N GLY A 286 -3.12 -2.07 -13.55
CA GLY A 286 -2.75 -0.94 -14.42
C GLY A 286 -1.84 0.02 -13.68
N MET A 287 -1.50 1.15 -14.28
CA MET A 287 -0.73 2.16 -13.55
C MET A 287 -1.53 2.71 -12.35
N PRO A 288 -0.89 3.03 -11.23
CA PRO A 288 -1.54 3.81 -10.17
C PRO A 288 -2.20 5.05 -10.76
N ARG A 289 -3.36 5.44 -10.23
CA ARG A 289 -4.13 6.62 -10.71
C ARG A 289 -4.74 6.47 -12.11
N SER A 290 -4.80 5.27 -12.69
CA SER A 290 -5.45 5.00 -13.97
C SER A 290 -6.97 4.72 -13.88
N GLY A 291 -7.57 4.81 -12.68
CA GLY A 291 -8.99 4.52 -12.48
C GLY A 291 -9.28 3.16 -11.83
N THR A 292 -8.27 2.43 -11.37
CA THR A 292 -8.43 1.10 -10.72
C THR A 292 -9.40 1.12 -9.54
N SER A 293 -9.37 2.16 -8.69
CA SER A 293 -10.31 2.28 -7.56
C SER A 293 -11.74 2.59 -8.01
N LEU A 294 -11.93 3.39 -9.06
CA LEU A 294 -13.24 3.63 -9.64
C LEU A 294 -13.83 2.33 -10.21
N THR A 295 -13.04 1.60 -10.99
CA THR A 295 -13.43 0.31 -11.58
C THR A 295 -13.81 -0.71 -10.50
N GLU A 296 -13.02 -0.79 -9.41
CA GLU A 296 -13.35 -1.66 -8.29
C GLU A 296 -14.68 -1.25 -7.63
N GLN A 297 -14.90 0.03 -7.35
CA GLN A 297 -16.17 0.51 -6.77
C GLN A 297 -17.37 0.19 -7.66
N ILE A 298 -17.23 0.37 -8.96
CA ILE A 298 -18.27 0.02 -9.93
C ILE A 298 -18.63 -1.46 -9.83
N ILE A 299 -17.66 -2.36 -9.99
CA ILE A 299 -17.95 -3.80 -10.03
C ILE A 299 -18.34 -4.37 -8.67
N THR A 300 -17.84 -3.83 -7.57
CA THR A 300 -18.18 -4.29 -6.21
C THR A 300 -19.54 -3.76 -5.73
N SER A 301 -20.19 -2.88 -6.49
CA SER A 301 -21.60 -2.53 -6.31
C SER A 301 -22.54 -3.65 -6.77
N HIS A 302 -22.03 -4.61 -7.54
CA HIS A 302 -22.75 -5.83 -7.87
C HIS A 302 -22.88 -6.75 -6.64
N SER A 303 -24.06 -7.34 -6.45
CA SER A 303 -24.40 -8.16 -5.27
C SER A 303 -23.47 -9.37 -5.10
N SER A 304 -22.99 -9.95 -6.20
CA SER A 304 -22.14 -11.16 -6.21
C SER A 304 -20.64 -10.90 -6.01
N ILE A 305 -20.16 -9.64 -5.96
CA ILE A 305 -18.74 -9.33 -5.89
C ILE A 305 -18.36 -8.72 -4.53
N PHE A 306 -17.36 -9.30 -3.89
CA PHE A 306 -16.72 -8.72 -2.68
C PHE A 306 -15.49 -7.90 -3.06
N GLY A 307 -15.43 -6.65 -2.60
CA GLY A 307 -14.28 -5.76 -2.78
C GLY A 307 -13.22 -5.98 -1.71
N ALA A 308 -12.10 -6.62 -2.06
CA ALA A 308 -11.02 -6.85 -1.11
C ALA A 308 -9.94 -5.74 -1.12
N GLY A 309 -9.96 -4.84 -2.10
CA GLY A 309 -9.00 -3.75 -2.23
C GLY A 309 -7.62 -4.22 -2.67
N GLU A 310 -6.57 -3.51 -2.24
CA GLU A 310 -5.17 -3.82 -2.59
C GLU A 310 -4.64 -4.98 -1.74
N LEU A 311 -4.45 -6.15 -2.37
CA LEU A 311 -3.96 -7.32 -1.69
C LEU A 311 -2.44 -7.48 -1.90
N PRO A 312 -1.65 -7.59 -0.82
CA PRO A 312 -0.20 -7.79 -0.93
C PRO A 312 0.17 -9.25 -1.23
N GLN A 313 -0.81 -10.17 -1.27
CA GLN A 313 -0.55 -11.61 -1.26
C GLN A 313 0.17 -12.10 -2.51
N LEU A 314 -0.26 -11.66 -3.71
CA LEU A 314 0.39 -12.08 -4.95
C LEU A 314 1.85 -11.61 -4.99
N SER A 315 2.10 -10.33 -4.73
CA SER A 315 3.47 -9.78 -4.69
C SER A 315 4.33 -10.46 -3.61
N ARG A 316 3.73 -10.86 -2.47
CA ARG A 316 4.43 -11.61 -1.42
C ARG A 316 4.82 -13.01 -1.89
N ILE A 317 3.92 -13.75 -2.54
CA ILE A 317 4.21 -15.06 -3.13
C ILE A 317 5.36 -14.94 -4.11
N VAL A 318 5.29 -13.99 -5.04
CA VAL A 318 6.35 -13.75 -6.02
C VAL A 318 7.68 -13.49 -5.33
N ARG A 319 7.74 -12.51 -4.43
CA ARG A 319 8.99 -12.14 -3.74
C ARG A 319 9.58 -13.27 -2.92
N THR A 320 8.76 -14.08 -2.25
CA THR A 320 9.28 -15.11 -1.32
C THR A 320 9.53 -16.46 -1.97
N LYS A 321 8.89 -16.75 -3.11
CA LYS A 321 8.93 -18.09 -3.74
C LYS A 321 9.53 -18.07 -5.15
N LEU A 322 9.41 -16.94 -5.87
CA LEU A 322 9.82 -16.85 -7.27
C LEU A 322 11.00 -15.89 -7.50
N MET A 323 11.48 -15.19 -6.46
CA MET A 323 12.65 -14.32 -6.50
C MET A 323 13.77 -14.85 -5.61
N ILE A 324 15.01 -14.50 -5.97
CA ILE A 324 16.23 -14.74 -5.19
C ILE A 324 17.03 -13.44 -5.20
N ASN A 325 17.37 -12.90 -4.02
CA ASN A 325 18.08 -11.63 -3.86
C ASN A 325 17.44 -10.47 -4.65
N ASP A 326 16.11 -10.38 -4.58
CA ASP A 326 15.27 -9.39 -5.29
C ASP A 326 15.24 -9.49 -6.83
N ASP A 327 15.89 -10.51 -7.43
CA ASP A 327 15.82 -10.82 -8.85
C ASP A 327 14.86 -11.98 -9.13
N LEU A 328 14.21 -11.98 -10.30
CA LEU A 328 13.37 -13.08 -10.73
C LEU A 328 14.20 -14.35 -10.95
N SER A 329 13.79 -15.44 -10.31
CA SER A 329 14.41 -16.75 -10.53
C SER A 329 13.75 -17.45 -11.70
N GLU A 330 14.42 -17.48 -12.85
CA GLU A 330 13.94 -18.25 -14.01
C GLU A 330 13.65 -19.69 -13.63
N LYS A 331 14.55 -20.34 -12.86
CA LYS A 331 14.37 -21.71 -12.38
C LYS A 331 13.04 -21.86 -11.63
N ASN A 332 12.77 -21.00 -10.64
CA ASN A 332 11.58 -21.13 -9.82
C ASN A 332 10.29 -20.87 -10.63
N ILE A 333 10.35 -19.98 -11.63
CA ILE A 333 9.21 -19.72 -12.52
C ILE A 333 8.97 -20.91 -13.46
N LEU A 334 10.03 -21.53 -14.00
CA LEU A 334 9.90 -22.74 -14.82
C LEU A 334 9.45 -23.94 -13.98
N ASP A 335 9.89 -24.04 -12.72
CA ASP A 335 9.41 -25.06 -11.79
C ASP A 335 7.92 -24.85 -11.47
N LEU A 336 7.45 -23.61 -11.34
CA LEU A 336 6.02 -23.29 -11.17
C LEU A 336 5.17 -23.82 -12.33
N VAL A 337 5.69 -23.76 -13.55
CA VAL A 337 5.01 -24.25 -14.77
C VAL A 337 5.01 -25.77 -14.86
N LYS A 338 6.08 -26.43 -14.41
CA LYS A 338 6.30 -27.89 -14.57
C LYS A 338 5.79 -28.71 -13.39
N ASN A 339 5.77 -28.14 -12.19
CA ASN A 339 5.44 -28.80 -10.94
C ASN A 339 4.06 -28.34 -10.44
N GLU A 340 3.06 -29.16 -10.69
CA GLU A 340 1.68 -28.87 -10.30
C GLU A 340 1.49 -28.81 -8.78
N GLU A 341 2.23 -29.64 -8.01
CA GLU A 341 2.18 -29.61 -6.55
C GLU A 341 2.67 -28.27 -6.02
N PHE A 342 3.77 -27.74 -6.56
CA PHE A 342 4.26 -26.41 -6.22
C PHE A 342 3.25 -25.31 -6.58
N ALA A 343 2.65 -25.38 -7.77
CA ALA A 343 1.60 -24.44 -8.18
C ALA A 343 0.38 -24.51 -7.24
N ASN A 344 -0.07 -25.73 -6.88
CA ASN A 344 -1.18 -25.95 -5.97
C ASN A 344 -0.89 -25.44 -4.55
N GLN A 345 0.33 -25.57 -4.06
CA GLN A 345 0.74 -24.97 -2.79
C GLN A 345 0.59 -23.46 -2.80
N LEU A 346 1.07 -22.78 -3.86
CA LEU A 346 0.97 -21.32 -3.97
C LEU A 346 -0.50 -20.85 -4.12
N ARG A 347 -1.32 -21.60 -4.86
CA ARG A 347 -2.78 -21.35 -4.95
C ARG A 347 -3.43 -21.46 -3.58
N THR A 348 -3.15 -22.56 -2.86
CA THR A 348 -3.66 -22.79 -1.50
C THR A 348 -3.24 -21.66 -0.55
N ASP A 349 -1.99 -21.23 -0.58
CA ASP A 349 -1.52 -20.09 0.22
C ASP A 349 -2.29 -18.80 -0.11
N TYR A 350 -2.63 -18.59 -1.37
CA TYR A 350 -3.42 -17.44 -1.78
C TYR A 350 -4.88 -17.53 -1.34
N TYR A 351 -5.54 -18.67 -1.55
CA TYR A 351 -6.94 -18.86 -1.13
C TYR A 351 -7.09 -18.85 0.40
N ASN A 352 -6.15 -19.41 1.15
CA ASN A 352 -6.12 -19.32 2.60
C ASN A 352 -6.04 -17.85 3.07
N TYR A 353 -5.25 -17.03 2.36
CA TYR A 353 -5.22 -15.60 2.63
C TYR A 353 -6.57 -14.93 2.36
N LEU A 354 -7.34 -15.35 1.36
CA LEU A 354 -8.67 -14.80 1.05
C LEU A 354 -9.74 -15.20 2.08
N LYS A 355 -9.62 -16.36 2.74
CA LYS A 355 -10.58 -16.85 3.76
C LYS A 355 -10.80 -15.84 4.89
N ARG A 356 -9.81 -15.00 5.19
CA ARG A 356 -9.93 -13.95 6.22
C ARG A 356 -11.04 -12.94 6.00
N PHE A 357 -11.50 -12.76 4.76
CA PHE A 357 -12.59 -11.83 4.45
C PHE A 357 -13.97 -12.38 4.80
N ASN A 358 -14.08 -13.66 5.13
CA ASN A 358 -15.30 -14.32 5.57
C ASN A 358 -16.57 -13.90 4.78
N THR A 359 -16.46 -13.89 3.44
CA THR A 359 -17.54 -13.48 2.55
C THR A 359 -18.19 -14.69 1.89
N SER A 360 -19.52 -14.68 1.78
CA SER A 360 -20.30 -15.67 1.03
C SER A 360 -20.36 -15.37 -0.47
N LYS A 361 -19.95 -14.17 -0.90
CA LYS A 361 -20.01 -13.77 -2.32
C LYS A 361 -19.09 -14.64 -3.17
N PRO A 362 -19.53 -15.09 -4.37
CA PRO A 362 -18.77 -16.01 -5.23
C PRO A 362 -17.54 -15.37 -5.87
N PHE A 363 -17.56 -14.05 -6.07
CA PHE A 363 -16.44 -13.32 -6.66
C PHE A 363 -15.74 -12.44 -5.62
N ILE A 364 -14.42 -12.33 -5.75
CA ILE A 364 -13.59 -11.44 -4.92
C ILE A 364 -12.62 -10.66 -5.81
N THR A 365 -12.43 -9.37 -5.53
CA THR A 365 -11.42 -8.58 -6.24
C THR A 365 -10.05 -8.67 -5.59
N ASP A 366 -8.99 -8.64 -6.41
CA ASP A 366 -7.65 -8.21 -6.03
C ASP A 366 -7.31 -6.98 -6.89
N LYS A 367 -7.47 -5.81 -6.29
CA LYS A 367 -7.18 -4.55 -6.96
C LYS A 367 -5.82 -4.03 -6.52
N ALA A 368 -4.75 -4.58 -7.04
CA ALA A 368 -3.39 -4.11 -6.83
C ALA A 368 -2.82 -3.59 -8.17
N PRO A 369 -2.70 -2.26 -8.34
CA PRO A 369 -2.33 -1.67 -9.62
C PRO A 369 -1.10 -2.31 -10.26
N LEU A 370 -0.01 -2.48 -9.51
CA LEU A 370 1.25 -3.03 -10.02
C LEU A 370 1.22 -4.54 -10.34
N ASN A 371 0.10 -5.24 -10.11
CA ASN A 371 -0.05 -6.65 -10.50
C ASN A 371 0.01 -6.85 -12.03
N PHE A 372 0.02 -5.79 -12.83
CA PHE A 372 0.28 -5.90 -14.27
C PHE A 372 1.65 -6.53 -14.56
N ARG A 373 2.62 -6.43 -13.67
CA ARG A 373 3.91 -7.13 -13.77
C ARG A 373 3.73 -8.65 -13.73
N TRP A 374 2.70 -9.15 -13.06
CA TRP A 374 2.51 -10.56 -12.69
C TRP A 374 1.43 -11.28 -13.50
N ILE A 375 0.97 -10.73 -14.63
CA ILE A 375 -0.11 -11.32 -15.44
C ILE A 375 0.23 -12.76 -15.85
N GLY A 376 1.47 -13.06 -16.25
CA GLY A 376 1.88 -14.42 -16.55
C GLY A 376 1.77 -15.37 -15.36
N ILE A 377 2.13 -14.93 -14.15
CA ILE A 377 1.98 -15.71 -12.92
C ILE A 377 0.50 -15.88 -12.57
N ILE A 378 -0.30 -14.83 -12.73
CA ILE A 378 -1.76 -14.91 -12.53
C ILE A 378 -2.35 -15.98 -13.44
N LYS A 379 -1.96 -16.02 -14.72
CA LYS A 379 -2.46 -17.01 -15.69
C LYS A 379 -2.04 -18.44 -15.36
N ILE A 380 -0.87 -18.65 -14.78
CA ILE A 380 -0.41 -19.96 -14.33
C ILE A 380 -1.18 -20.38 -13.06
N LEU A 381 -1.28 -19.50 -12.07
CA LEU A 381 -1.90 -19.83 -10.78
C LEU A 381 -3.43 -19.82 -10.85
N PHE A 382 -4.03 -18.88 -11.57
CA PHE A 382 -5.49 -18.64 -11.58
C PHE A 382 -5.99 -18.53 -13.03
N PRO A 383 -5.93 -19.60 -13.84
CA PRO A 383 -6.24 -19.56 -15.28
C PRO A 383 -7.64 -19.03 -15.59
N ASN A 384 -8.61 -19.30 -14.71
CA ASN A 384 -10.01 -18.89 -14.86
C ASN A 384 -10.30 -17.47 -14.32
N SER A 385 -9.31 -16.79 -13.76
CA SER A 385 -9.48 -15.43 -13.23
C SER A 385 -9.77 -14.43 -14.34
N LYS A 386 -10.56 -13.40 -14.01
CA LYS A 386 -10.78 -12.24 -14.87
C LYS A 386 -9.68 -11.22 -14.62
N ILE A 387 -9.12 -10.63 -15.68
CA ILE A 387 -8.11 -9.57 -15.61
C ILE A 387 -8.68 -8.31 -16.25
N ILE A 388 -8.84 -7.27 -15.45
CA ILE A 388 -9.28 -5.95 -15.88
C ILE A 388 -8.07 -5.01 -15.82
N HIS A 389 -7.65 -4.54 -16.98
CA HIS A 389 -6.57 -3.59 -17.14
C HIS A 389 -7.16 -2.18 -17.24
N CYS A 390 -6.92 -1.36 -16.22
CA CYS A 390 -7.33 0.03 -16.22
C CYS A 390 -6.25 0.90 -16.88
N SER A 391 -6.64 1.64 -17.91
CA SER A 391 -5.78 2.57 -18.61
C SER A 391 -6.35 3.99 -18.58
N ARG A 392 -5.48 4.99 -18.73
CA ARG A 392 -5.82 6.41 -18.74
C ARG A 392 -4.86 7.15 -19.68
N ASN A 393 -5.26 8.35 -20.13
CA ASN A 393 -4.35 9.21 -20.89
C ASN A 393 -2.98 9.29 -20.20
N PRO A 394 -1.88 9.00 -20.89
CA PRO A 394 -0.55 8.89 -20.30
C PRO A 394 -0.13 10.14 -19.50
N LYS A 395 -0.35 11.33 -20.08
CA LYS A 395 0.05 12.62 -19.45
C LYS A 395 -0.77 12.91 -18.21
N ASP A 396 -2.10 12.68 -18.25
CA ASP A 396 -2.97 12.84 -17.06
C ASP A 396 -2.65 11.81 -15.97
N ASN A 397 -2.32 10.59 -16.37
CA ASN A 397 -1.94 9.53 -15.42
C ASN A 397 -0.61 9.86 -14.72
N CYS A 398 0.42 10.17 -15.48
CA CYS A 398 1.73 10.51 -14.93
C CYS A 398 1.69 11.78 -14.07
N LEU A 399 0.99 12.84 -14.52
CA LEU A 399 0.78 14.02 -13.68
C LEU A 399 0.06 13.66 -12.38
N SER A 400 -0.96 12.79 -12.44
CA SER A 400 -1.67 12.36 -11.24
C SER A 400 -0.79 11.55 -10.28
N ILE A 401 0.21 10.80 -10.79
CA ILE A 401 1.22 10.14 -9.95
C ILE A 401 2.15 11.21 -9.35
N PHE A 402 2.72 12.10 -10.15
CA PHE A 402 3.68 13.11 -9.73
C PHE A 402 3.12 14.09 -8.66
N LYS A 403 1.80 14.33 -8.65
CA LYS A 403 1.11 15.19 -7.68
C LYS A 403 0.81 14.55 -6.34
N ASN A 404 1.13 13.28 -6.15
CA ASN A 404 0.73 12.54 -4.95
C ASN A 404 1.92 11.90 -4.26
N PHE A 405 1.88 11.89 -2.93
CA PHE A 405 2.81 11.14 -2.10
C PHE A 405 2.33 9.70 -1.92
N PHE A 406 3.24 8.75 -2.10
CA PHE A 406 3.01 7.32 -1.86
C PHE A 406 3.97 6.82 -0.78
N GLU A 407 3.46 6.16 0.24
CA GLU A 407 4.28 5.67 1.37
C GLU A 407 5.29 4.59 0.96
N GLY A 408 5.06 3.90 -0.16
CA GLY A 408 5.98 2.88 -0.68
C GLY A 408 5.63 2.40 -2.09
N GLY A 409 6.58 1.72 -2.72
CA GLY A 409 6.37 0.98 -3.96
C GLY A 409 6.34 1.78 -5.27
N LEU A 410 6.33 3.11 -5.24
CA LEU A 410 6.30 3.98 -6.43
C LEU A 410 7.51 4.92 -6.49
N ASN A 411 8.70 4.38 -6.28
CA ASN A 411 9.94 5.17 -6.20
C ASN A 411 10.25 5.96 -7.48
N PHE A 412 9.78 5.49 -8.62
CA PHE A 412 9.88 6.16 -9.92
C PHE A 412 8.99 7.41 -10.04
N GLY A 413 8.00 7.59 -9.15
CA GLY A 413 6.98 8.64 -9.26
C GLY A 413 7.46 10.06 -8.94
N TYR A 414 8.65 10.21 -8.34
CA TYR A 414 9.16 11.48 -7.81
C TYR A 414 10.15 12.21 -8.73
N ASN A 415 10.34 11.72 -9.95
CA ASN A 415 11.15 12.36 -10.98
C ASN A 415 10.47 12.19 -12.33
N GLN A 416 10.31 13.26 -13.10
CA GLN A 416 9.58 13.23 -14.37
C GLN A 416 10.18 12.27 -15.39
N LYS A 417 11.52 12.19 -15.51
CA LYS A 417 12.20 11.30 -16.46
C LYS A 417 12.01 9.84 -16.05
N GLU A 418 12.22 9.53 -14.78
CA GLU A 418 12.05 8.18 -14.26
C GLU A 418 10.60 7.71 -14.41
N LEU A 419 9.64 8.58 -14.12
CA LEU A 419 8.21 8.32 -14.28
C LEU A 419 7.84 8.05 -15.75
N GLY A 420 8.31 8.88 -16.68
CA GLY A 420 8.08 8.68 -18.12
C GLY A 420 8.72 7.38 -18.63
N THR A 421 9.96 7.09 -18.20
CA THR A 421 10.64 5.83 -18.55
C THR A 421 9.86 4.63 -18.02
N TYR A 422 9.42 4.67 -16.76
CA TYR A 422 8.64 3.59 -16.16
C TYR A 422 7.29 3.40 -16.85
N TYR A 423 6.64 4.50 -17.26
CA TYR A 423 5.38 4.43 -18.01
C TYR A 423 5.56 3.73 -19.36
N ASN A 424 6.65 3.98 -20.07
CA ASN A 424 6.97 3.28 -21.31
C ASN A 424 7.26 1.79 -21.09
N LEU A 425 7.94 1.43 -19.99
CA LEU A 425 8.12 0.02 -19.61
C LEU A 425 6.78 -0.67 -19.33
N TYR A 426 5.86 0.04 -18.68
CA TYR A 426 4.51 -0.46 -18.44
C TYR A 426 3.74 -0.68 -19.75
N LEU A 427 3.79 0.24 -20.71
CA LEU A 427 3.14 0.06 -22.01
C LEU A 427 3.71 -1.14 -22.77
N ASP A 428 5.02 -1.29 -22.77
CA ASP A 428 5.73 -2.39 -23.43
C ASP A 428 5.37 -3.75 -22.82
N ILE A 429 5.34 -3.87 -21.48
CA ILE A 429 4.96 -5.13 -20.84
C ILE A 429 3.47 -5.45 -21.02
N MET A 430 2.59 -4.45 -21.04
CA MET A 430 1.16 -4.67 -21.32
C MET A 430 0.92 -5.12 -22.75
N SER A 431 1.65 -4.58 -23.73
CA SER A 431 1.63 -5.08 -25.10
C SER A 431 2.06 -6.53 -25.15
N PHE A 432 3.19 -6.87 -24.53
CA PHE A 432 3.69 -8.24 -24.42
C PHE A 432 2.64 -9.20 -23.84
N TRP A 433 1.96 -8.82 -22.73
CA TRP A 433 0.93 -9.67 -22.15
C TRP A 433 -0.30 -9.85 -23.04
N LYS A 434 -0.70 -8.82 -23.77
CA LYS A 434 -1.83 -8.92 -24.71
C LYS A 434 -1.52 -9.84 -25.88
N ASP A 435 -0.27 -9.84 -26.36
CA ASP A 435 0.21 -10.75 -27.39
C ASP A 435 0.25 -12.21 -26.91
N GLN A 436 0.66 -12.42 -25.63
CA GLN A 436 0.69 -13.76 -25.02
C GLN A 436 -0.71 -14.30 -24.67
N PHE A 437 -1.65 -13.42 -24.33
CA PHE A 437 -3.00 -13.77 -23.85
C PHE A 437 -4.10 -13.02 -24.62
N PRO A 438 -4.25 -13.23 -25.92
CA PRO A 438 -5.22 -12.51 -26.73
C PRO A 438 -6.65 -12.70 -26.18
N ASN A 439 -7.41 -11.60 -26.15
CA ASN A 439 -8.82 -11.55 -25.70
C ASN A 439 -9.11 -11.98 -24.25
N THR A 440 -8.09 -12.13 -23.41
CA THR A 440 -8.27 -12.55 -22.00
C THR A 440 -8.13 -11.42 -20.99
N ILE A 441 -7.67 -10.26 -21.44
CA ILE A 441 -7.50 -9.04 -20.64
C ILE A 441 -8.51 -8.01 -21.13
N TYR A 442 -9.38 -7.52 -20.24
CA TYR A 442 -10.34 -6.47 -20.57
C TYR A 442 -9.70 -5.09 -20.35
N ASP A 443 -9.71 -4.25 -21.38
CA ASP A 443 -9.24 -2.87 -21.27
C ASP A 443 -10.37 -1.94 -20.80
N ALA A 444 -10.28 -1.50 -19.56
CA ALA A 444 -11.14 -0.51 -18.95
C ALA A 444 -10.50 0.88 -19.07
N GLN A 445 -10.76 1.58 -20.17
CA GLN A 445 -10.23 2.91 -20.41
C GLN A 445 -11.01 3.95 -19.60
N TYR A 446 -10.32 4.69 -18.75
CA TYR A 446 -10.92 5.67 -17.85
C TYR A 446 -11.78 6.71 -18.59
N GLU A 447 -11.27 7.26 -19.69
CA GLU A 447 -11.95 8.30 -20.48
C GLU A 447 -13.26 7.78 -21.07
N THR A 448 -13.31 6.54 -21.58
CA THR A 448 -14.53 5.97 -22.14
C THR A 448 -15.59 5.68 -21.08
N ILE A 449 -15.15 5.23 -19.89
CA ILE A 449 -16.04 5.01 -18.74
C ILE A 449 -16.70 6.32 -18.30
N ILE A 450 -15.94 7.43 -18.23
CA ILE A 450 -16.53 8.71 -17.80
C ILE A 450 -17.34 9.41 -18.89
N GLU A 451 -17.12 9.08 -20.18
CA GLU A 451 -17.88 9.65 -21.30
C GLU A 451 -19.19 8.93 -21.55
N ASN A 452 -19.19 7.60 -21.46
CA ASN A 452 -20.36 6.75 -21.69
C ASN A 452 -20.51 5.67 -20.59
N PRO A 453 -20.79 6.08 -19.34
CA PRO A 453 -20.70 5.20 -18.18
C PRO A 453 -21.61 3.98 -18.28
N GLU A 454 -22.87 4.15 -18.65
CA GLU A 454 -23.82 3.04 -18.65
C GLU A 454 -23.40 1.92 -19.61
N ASN A 455 -23.01 2.26 -20.84
CA ASN A 455 -22.62 1.28 -21.83
C ASN A 455 -21.30 0.58 -21.43
N GLU A 456 -20.30 1.33 -20.97
CA GLU A 456 -18.99 0.77 -20.59
C GLU A 456 -19.08 -0.09 -19.33
N ILE A 457 -19.89 0.31 -18.35
CA ILE A 457 -20.12 -0.49 -17.14
C ILE A 457 -20.87 -1.79 -17.48
N LYS A 458 -21.86 -1.75 -18.36
CA LYS A 458 -22.54 -2.97 -18.85
C LYS A 458 -21.57 -3.95 -19.51
N LYS A 459 -20.66 -3.45 -20.37
CA LYS A 459 -19.62 -4.28 -20.99
C LYS A 459 -18.69 -4.91 -19.95
N LEU A 460 -18.29 -4.12 -18.93
CA LEU A 460 -17.41 -4.56 -17.85
C LEU A 460 -18.06 -5.68 -17.02
N ILE A 461 -19.33 -5.54 -16.63
CA ILE A 461 -20.08 -6.56 -15.89
C ILE A 461 -20.26 -7.83 -16.74
N LYS A 462 -20.58 -7.68 -18.03
CA LYS A 462 -20.66 -8.82 -18.97
C LYS A 462 -19.33 -9.56 -19.10
N PHE A 463 -18.20 -8.85 -19.14
CA PHE A 463 -16.86 -9.48 -19.15
C PHE A 463 -16.62 -10.32 -17.90
N CYS A 464 -17.14 -9.90 -16.74
CA CYS A 464 -17.08 -10.69 -15.51
C CYS A 464 -18.02 -11.92 -15.52
N ASN A 465 -18.78 -12.16 -16.60
CA ASN A 465 -19.79 -13.21 -16.71
C ASN A 465 -20.90 -13.05 -15.65
N LEU A 466 -21.35 -11.82 -15.46
CA LEU A 466 -22.40 -11.45 -14.49
C LEU A 466 -23.56 -10.75 -15.21
N ASP A 467 -24.75 -10.92 -14.64
CA ASP A 467 -25.95 -10.22 -15.08
C ASP A 467 -25.87 -8.74 -14.66
N TRP A 468 -26.62 -7.91 -15.38
CA TRP A 468 -26.62 -6.47 -15.13
C TRP A 468 -27.38 -6.11 -13.85
N GLU A 469 -26.76 -5.34 -12.98
CA GLU A 469 -27.38 -4.71 -11.80
C GLU A 469 -27.24 -3.18 -11.89
N LYS A 470 -28.35 -2.46 -11.65
CA LYS A 470 -28.40 -0.99 -11.73
C LYS A 470 -27.51 -0.32 -10.69
N ASP A 471 -27.27 -0.98 -9.58
CA ASP A 471 -26.42 -0.48 -8.49
C ASP A 471 -24.97 -0.22 -8.94
N CYS A 472 -24.51 -0.89 -10.01
CA CYS A 472 -23.21 -0.63 -10.61
C CYS A 472 -23.09 0.79 -11.20
N LEU A 473 -24.20 1.42 -11.61
CA LEU A 473 -24.22 2.83 -12.02
C LEU A 473 -24.24 3.80 -10.81
N GLN A 474 -24.71 3.34 -9.68
CA GLN A 474 -24.80 4.11 -8.45
C GLN A 474 -23.66 3.79 -7.48
N PHE A 475 -22.51 3.40 -8.01
CA PHE A 475 -21.32 2.95 -7.27
C PHE A 475 -20.86 3.93 -6.18
N TYR A 476 -21.17 5.22 -6.30
CA TYR A 476 -20.87 6.23 -5.27
C TYR A 476 -21.68 6.02 -3.96
N ASN A 477 -22.77 5.23 -4.01
CA ASN A 477 -23.51 4.78 -2.83
C ASN A 477 -22.88 3.55 -2.15
N ASN A 478 -21.90 2.92 -2.79
CA ASN A 478 -21.23 1.74 -2.26
C ASN A 478 -20.42 2.10 -0.99
N LYS A 479 -20.70 1.42 0.11
CA LYS A 479 -20.08 1.64 1.42
C LYS A 479 -18.78 0.85 1.60
N THR A 480 -18.35 0.09 0.60
CA THR A 480 -17.08 -0.67 0.68
C THR A 480 -15.93 0.29 1.00
N PRO A 481 -15.12 -0.01 2.02
CA PRO A 481 -13.98 0.82 2.41
C PRO A 481 -12.96 0.99 1.29
N ILE A 482 -12.43 2.20 1.12
CA ILE A 482 -11.40 2.50 0.14
C ILE A 482 -10.14 3.00 0.86
N LYS A 483 -8.99 2.34 0.66
CA LYS A 483 -7.70 2.69 1.27
C LYS A 483 -6.69 3.23 0.25
N THR A 484 -7.11 4.09 -0.63
CA THR A 484 -6.23 4.64 -1.64
C THR A 484 -6.28 6.16 -1.61
N ILE A 485 -5.28 6.81 -2.18
CA ILE A 485 -5.27 8.26 -2.40
C ILE A 485 -6.52 8.71 -3.19
N SER A 486 -7.17 7.79 -3.91
CA SER A 486 -8.40 8.06 -4.68
C SER A 486 -9.68 7.97 -3.86
N THR A 487 -9.63 7.80 -2.53
CA THR A 487 -10.81 7.55 -1.67
C THR A 487 -11.92 8.56 -1.87
N ALA A 488 -11.61 9.86 -1.83
CA ALA A 488 -12.62 10.90 -2.05
C ALA A 488 -13.20 10.86 -3.47
N GLN A 489 -12.33 10.67 -4.47
CA GLN A 489 -12.72 10.70 -5.89
C GLN A 489 -13.60 9.50 -6.27
N ALA A 490 -13.28 8.30 -5.77
CA ALA A 490 -14.02 7.08 -6.09
C ALA A 490 -15.41 7.00 -5.42
N ARG A 491 -15.71 7.89 -4.47
CA ARG A 491 -17.01 8.02 -3.78
C ARG A 491 -17.89 9.14 -4.36
N MET A 492 -17.45 9.79 -5.42
CA MET A 492 -18.23 10.83 -6.10
C MET A 492 -18.90 10.26 -7.36
N PRO A 493 -20.06 10.79 -7.76
CA PRO A 493 -20.57 10.54 -9.11
C PRO A 493 -19.51 10.83 -10.17
N ILE A 494 -19.60 10.18 -11.32
CA ILE A 494 -18.64 10.40 -12.42
C ILE A 494 -18.57 11.90 -12.78
N TYR A 495 -17.34 12.44 -12.78
CA TYR A 495 -17.05 13.82 -13.13
C TYR A 495 -15.98 13.87 -14.23
N LYS A 496 -16.07 14.90 -15.11
CA LYS A 496 -15.21 15.03 -16.29
C LYS A 496 -14.00 15.96 -16.08
N SER A 497 -13.90 16.64 -14.93
CA SER A 497 -12.86 17.66 -14.68
C SER A 497 -11.44 17.11 -14.56
N SER A 498 -11.28 15.81 -14.37
CA SER A 498 -9.97 15.13 -14.32
C SER A 498 -9.38 14.83 -15.71
N LYS A 499 -10.17 14.93 -16.78
CA LYS A 499 -9.73 14.76 -18.16
C LYS A 499 -8.97 16.00 -18.62
N ASN A 500 -7.83 15.81 -19.28
CA ASN A 500 -6.96 16.89 -19.77
C ASN A 500 -6.41 17.82 -18.65
N SER A 501 -6.36 17.34 -17.42
CA SER A 501 -5.83 18.12 -16.29
C SER A 501 -4.36 18.51 -16.49
N PHE A 502 -3.61 17.71 -17.26
CA PHE A 502 -2.21 17.96 -17.58
C PHE A 502 -2.01 19.30 -18.32
N LYS A 503 -3.01 19.78 -19.10
CA LYS A 503 -2.89 21.03 -19.89
C LYS A 503 -2.53 22.23 -19.03
N LYS A 504 -3.04 22.30 -17.80
CA LYS A 504 -2.74 23.37 -16.84
C LYS A 504 -1.28 23.36 -16.39
N PHE A 505 -0.67 22.16 -16.33
CA PHE A 505 0.71 21.96 -15.89
C PHE A 505 1.69 21.75 -17.06
N ALA A 506 1.23 21.75 -18.30
CA ALA A 506 2.05 21.45 -19.47
C ALA A 506 3.35 22.26 -19.57
N PRO A 507 3.39 23.58 -19.20
CA PRO A 507 4.64 24.34 -19.23
C PRO A 507 5.73 23.80 -18.28
N TYR A 508 5.33 23.09 -17.24
CA TYR A 508 6.24 22.59 -16.19
C TYR A 508 6.62 21.11 -16.36
N LEU A 509 6.04 20.41 -17.34
CA LEU A 509 6.21 18.97 -17.56
C LEU A 509 7.13 18.66 -18.75
N SER A 510 8.19 19.46 -18.93
CA SER A 510 9.05 19.39 -20.12
C SER A 510 9.68 18.03 -20.33
N ASP A 511 10.18 17.39 -19.28
CA ASP A 511 10.83 16.09 -19.36
C ASP A 511 9.82 14.97 -19.60
N LEU A 512 8.68 15.03 -18.94
CA LEU A 512 7.59 14.07 -19.12
C LEU A 512 6.99 14.16 -20.54
N ASN A 513 6.76 15.39 -21.03
CA ASN A 513 6.20 15.62 -22.36
C ASN A 513 7.07 15.11 -23.52
N LYS A 514 8.38 14.96 -23.30
CA LYS A 514 9.30 14.38 -24.30
C LYS A 514 9.25 12.86 -24.36
N LEU A 515 8.83 12.21 -23.30
CA LEU A 515 8.86 10.76 -23.13
C LEU A 515 7.51 10.10 -23.42
N ILE A 516 6.40 10.85 -23.27
CA ILE A 516 5.04 10.32 -23.39
C ILE A 516 4.22 11.07 -24.41
#